data_fe1c3e0e66c4d91457adfe3b5412b6aa
#
_entry.id   fe1c3e0e66c4d91457adfe3b5412b6aa
#
_cell.length_a   1.000
_cell.length_b   1.000
_cell.length_c   1.000
_cell.angle_alpha   90.00
_cell.angle_beta   90.00
_cell.angle_gamma   90.00
#
_symmetry.space_group_name_H-M   'P 1'
#
loop_
_entity.id
_entity.type
_entity.pdbx_description
1 polymer ?
#
loop_
_entity_poly.entity_id
_entity_poly.type
_entity_poly.pdbx_seq_one_letter_code
_entity_poly.pdbx_strand_id
1 'polypeptide(L)'
;MMGVPAAMLRTFRAGEFDPTRLVTEKGGQKISVCLPARDEQDTVGPIVASIRAALMEAVPLVDEILVVDDHSSDDTAAVAARAGAKVLSADEILPEYGRGHGKGEALWKSLYASQGDLIVWCDADVRDFDPAFVIGLIGPLLARPDLVFVKGFYERPDDTGRDRGGRVTELVARPIISLLFPHLAAVVQPLAGEYAGRREALERQPFVEGYGVDLGLVIDVAARFGLDAMAQVDLGRRVHRNRPLDELSPQATAVLQTALWRADPDLIRASAVLVRPGLDPIEIEAVERPPLIGVPGYRRSSA
;
A
#
# COMPACT_ATOMS: atom_id res chain seq x y z
N MET A 1 -13.56 -33.49 -7.30
CA MET A 1 -12.85 -32.20 -7.23
C MET A 1 -13.63 -31.21 -8.07
N MET A 2 -14.49 -30.39 -7.48
CA MET A 2 -15.09 -29.26 -8.19
C MET A 2 -14.00 -28.18 -8.25
N GLY A 3 -13.52 -27.88 -9.45
CA GLY A 3 -12.61 -26.76 -9.66
C GLY A 3 -13.31 -25.47 -9.24
N VAL A 4 -12.78 -24.79 -8.23
CA VAL A 4 -13.17 -23.41 -7.96
C VAL A 4 -12.88 -22.65 -9.25
N PRO A 5 -13.88 -22.02 -9.91
CA PRO A 5 -13.59 -21.21 -11.07
C PRO A 5 -12.61 -20.12 -10.58
N ALA A 6 -11.45 -20.05 -11.23
CA ALA A 6 -10.48 -18.99 -10.93
C ALA A 6 -11.21 -17.66 -11.18
N ALA A 7 -11.55 -16.97 -10.09
CA ALA A 7 -12.09 -15.64 -10.18
C ALA A 7 -11.07 -14.79 -10.94
N MET A 8 -11.44 -14.28 -12.11
CA MET A 8 -10.53 -13.48 -12.93
C MET A 8 -10.53 -12.06 -12.39
N LEU A 9 -9.45 -11.68 -11.73
CA LEU A 9 -9.22 -10.28 -11.35
C LEU A 9 -8.88 -9.47 -12.61
N ARG A 10 -9.55 -8.35 -12.81
CA ARG A 10 -9.26 -7.44 -13.94
C ARG A 10 -7.82 -6.98 -13.88
N THR A 11 -7.11 -7.13 -14.99
CA THR A 11 -5.68 -6.80 -15.06
C THR A 11 -5.45 -5.78 -16.18
N PHE A 12 -4.73 -4.72 -15.85
CA PHE A 12 -4.34 -3.62 -16.74
C PHE A 12 -2.82 -3.52 -16.82
N ARG A 13 -2.32 -2.70 -17.74
CA ARG A 13 -0.91 -2.29 -17.82
C ARG A 13 -0.81 -0.78 -17.67
N ALA A 14 0.21 -0.29 -16.99
CA ALA A 14 0.40 1.15 -16.79
C ALA A 14 0.42 1.94 -18.11
N GLY A 15 1.04 1.38 -19.14
CA GLY A 15 1.11 1.99 -20.48
C GLY A 15 -0.21 2.07 -21.26
N GLU A 16 -1.31 1.52 -20.76
CA GLU A 16 -2.64 1.64 -21.40
C GLU A 16 -3.28 3.01 -21.13
N PHE A 17 -2.75 3.78 -20.19
CA PHE A 17 -3.36 5.03 -19.73
C PHE A 17 -2.55 6.26 -20.16
N ASP A 18 -3.19 7.15 -20.92
CA ASP A 18 -2.63 8.45 -21.29
C ASP A 18 -2.91 9.47 -20.16
N PRO A 19 -1.88 10.03 -19.51
CA PRO A 19 -2.05 10.94 -18.41
C PRO A 19 -2.83 12.22 -18.78
N THR A 20 -2.71 12.71 -20.01
CA THR A 20 -3.45 13.89 -20.48
C THR A 20 -4.95 13.61 -20.56
N ARG A 21 -5.32 12.42 -21.03
CA ARG A 21 -6.69 11.96 -21.04
C ARG A 21 -7.25 11.77 -19.63
N LEU A 22 -6.44 11.21 -18.72
CA LEU A 22 -6.82 11.02 -17.32
C LEU A 22 -7.13 12.34 -16.61
N VAL A 23 -6.49 13.46 -16.96
CA VAL A 23 -6.84 14.79 -16.41
C VAL A 23 -8.29 15.16 -16.76
N THR A 24 -8.72 14.84 -17.97
CA THR A 24 -10.11 15.08 -18.37
C THR A 24 -11.07 14.11 -17.65
N GLU A 25 -10.72 12.84 -17.56
CA GLU A 25 -11.52 11.80 -16.90
C GLU A 25 -11.60 12.02 -15.38
N LYS A 26 -10.57 12.61 -14.78
CA LYS A 26 -10.53 13.00 -13.35
C LYS A 26 -11.70 13.94 -12.99
N GLY A 27 -12.09 14.84 -13.89
CA GLY A 27 -13.12 15.82 -13.61
C GLY A 27 -12.77 16.68 -12.38
N GLY A 28 -13.69 16.78 -11.43
CA GLY A 28 -13.49 17.53 -10.17
C GLY A 28 -12.84 16.72 -9.03
N GLN A 29 -12.54 15.44 -9.25
CA GLN A 29 -11.94 14.58 -8.21
C GLN A 29 -10.53 15.02 -7.90
N LYS A 30 -10.14 14.96 -6.62
CA LYS A 30 -8.76 15.21 -6.16
C LYS A 30 -8.01 13.89 -6.01
N ILE A 31 -6.72 13.92 -6.30
CA ILE A 31 -5.82 12.78 -6.20
C ILE A 31 -4.67 13.11 -5.26
N SER A 32 -4.53 12.34 -4.19
CA SER A 32 -3.39 12.42 -3.27
C SER A 32 -2.47 11.22 -3.46
N VAL A 33 -1.19 11.48 -3.67
CA VAL A 33 -0.13 10.45 -3.60
C VAL A 33 0.49 10.52 -2.22
N CYS A 34 0.42 9.41 -1.49
CA CYS A 34 0.90 9.28 -0.12
C CYS A 34 2.08 8.31 -0.05
N LEU A 35 3.17 8.75 0.54
CA LEU A 35 4.41 7.99 0.71
C LEU A 35 4.65 7.77 2.21
N PRO A 36 4.45 6.53 2.73
CA PRO A 36 4.94 6.18 4.05
C PRO A 36 6.47 6.09 3.99
N ALA A 37 7.17 6.80 4.86
CA ALA A 37 8.62 6.87 4.81
C ALA A 37 9.24 6.68 6.19
N ARG A 38 10.31 5.87 6.25
CA ARG A 38 11.15 5.70 7.43
C ARG A 38 12.59 5.42 7.00
N ASP A 39 13.49 6.34 7.34
CA ASP A 39 14.93 6.25 7.00
C ASP A 39 15.17 6.06 5.48
N GLU A 40 14.49 6.90 4.66
CA GLU A 40 14.50 6.85 3.19
C GLU A 40 15.03 8.15 2.56
N GLN A 41 15.99 8.83 3.22
CA GLN A 41 16.58 10.09 2.75
C GLN A 41 17.16 10.00 1.34
N ASP A 42 17.64 8.82 0.91
CA ASP A 42 18.29 8.62 -0.39
C ASP A 42 17.29 8.52 -1.55
N THR A 43 16.05 8.12 -1.27
CA THR A 43 15.06 7.75 -2.29
C THR A 43 13.83 8.65 -2.31
N VAL A 44 13.35 9.14 -1.16
CA VAL A 44 12.11 9.91 -1.05
C VAL A 44 12.15 11.22 -1.87
N GLY A 45 13.27 11.93 -1.88
CA GLY A 45 13.43 13.19 -2.62
C GLY A 45 13.27 13.02 -4.13
N PRO A 46 14.05 12.13 -4.78
CA PRO A 46 13.87 11.78 -6.20
C PRO A 46 12.45 11.35 -6.56
N ILE A 47 11.78 10.54 -5.72
CA ILE A 47 10.39 10.09 -5.95
C ILE A 47 9.45 11.30 -5.98
N VAL A 48 9.48 12.14 -4.94
CA VAL A 48 8.64 13.34 -4.83
C VAL A 48 8.88 14.28 -6.01
N ALA A 49 10.14 14.57 -6.34
CA ALA A 49 10.49 15.46 -7.45
C ALA A 49 9.98 14.91 -8.79
N SER A 50 10.09 13.62 -9.03
CA SER A 50 9.64 12.93 -10.23
C SER A 50 8.10 13.01 -10.38
N ILE A 51 7.34 12.70 -9.33
CA ILE A 51 5.87 12.81 -9.34
C ILE A 51 5.47 14.27 -9.59
N ARG A 52 6.06 15.21 -8.88
CA ARG A 52 5.74 16.63 -8.98
C ARG A 52 5.98 17.15 -10.39
N ALA A 53 7.16 16.92 -10.95
CA ALA A 53 7.50 17.39 -12.29
C ALA A 53 6.58 16.80 -13.37
N ALA A 54 6.31 15.49 -13.32
CA ALA A 54 5.53 14.81 -14.35
C ALA A 54 4.02 14.99 -14.18
N LEU A 55 3.50 14.90 -12.94
CA LEU A 55 2.07 14.72 -12.67
C LEU A 55 1.40 15.89 -11.95
N MET A 56 2.15 16.96 -11.61
CA MET A 56 1.58 18.21 -11.11
C MET A 56 1.93 19.40 -12.02
N GLU A 57 3.17 19.47 -12.51
CA GLU A 57 3.65 20.61 -13.29
C GLU A 57 3.44 20.39 -14.80
N ALA A 58 3.89 19.26 -15.36
CA ALA A 58 3.73 18.97 -16.79
C ALA A 58 2.30 18.51 -17.12
N VAL A 59 1.74 17.63 -16.32
CA VAL A 59 0.35 17.14 -16.46
C VAL A 59 -0.33 17.27 -15.09
N PRO A 60 -1.37 18.13 -14.91
CA PRO A 60 -1.97 18.40 -13.61
C PRO A 60 -2.94 17.28 -13.18
N LEU A 61 -2.42 16.07 -13.05
CA LEU A 61 -3.18 14.89 -12.67
C LEU A 61 -3.23 14.72 -11.13
N VAL A 62 -2.10 14.91 -10.44
CA VAL A 62 -1.99 14.80 -8.98
C VAL A 62 -2.18 16.17 -8.33
N ASP A 63 -2.98 16.24 -7.25
CA ASP A 63 -3.25 17.48 -6.53
C ASP A 63 -2.41 17.64 -5.27
N GLU A 64 -1.97 16.52 -4.67
CA GLU A 64 -1.26 16.52 -3.40
C GLU A 64 -0.22 15.39 -3.38
N ILE A 65 0.98 15.70 -2.89
CA ILE A 65 1.97 14.70 -2.49
C ILE A 65 2.17 14.84 -0.99
N LEU A 66 1.83 13.79 -0.25
CA LEU A 66 1.94 13.72 1.20
C LEU A 66 2.97 12.66 1.59
N VAL A 67 3.96 13.04 2.37
CA VAL A 67 4.90 12.11 3.02
C VAL A 67 4.54 12.04 4.49
N VAL A 68 4.27 10.84 4.99
CA VAL A 68 4.10 10.58 6.42
C VAL A 68 5.39 9.96 6.93
N ASP A 69 6.12 10.72 7.73
CA ASP A 69 7.37 10.31 8.35
C ASP A 69 7.10 9.46 9.58
N ASP A 70 7.43 8.16 9.49
CA ASP A 70 7.27 7.18 10.56
C ASP A 70 8.54 7.11 11.41
N HIS A 71 8.85 8.19 12.13
CA HIS A 71 9.96 8.24 13.10
C HIS A 71 11.34 8.03 12.47
N SER A 72 11.61 8.65 11.32
CA SER A 72 12.95 8.61 10.73
C SER A 72 14.00 9.20 11.64
N SER A 73 15.17 8.58 11.64
CA SER A 73 16.35 9.05 12.36
C SER A 73 17.33 9.84 11.48
N ASP A 74 17.08 9.83 10.16
CA ASP A 74 17.86 10.51 9.13
C ASP A 74 17.15 11.78 8.60
N ASP A 75 17.63 12.34 7.50
CA ASP A 75 17.07 13.56 6.89
C ASP A 75 15.84 13.34 6.01
N THR A 76 15.15 12.19 6.11
CA THR A 76 13.99 11.83 5.26
C THR A 76 12.96 12.95 5.15
N ALA A 77 12.46 13.45 6.30
CA ALA A 77 11.43 14.50 6.33
C ALA A 77 11.90 15.78 5.64
N ALA A 78 13.13 16.23 5.92
CA ALA A 78 13.71 17.44 5.34
C ALA A 78 13.95 17.30 3.84
N VAL A 79 14.37 16.11 3.37
CA VAL A 79 14.59 15.82 1.93
C VAL A 79 13.26 15.84 1.19
N ALA A 80 12.22 15.20 1.73
CA ALA A 80 10.89 15.17 1.13
C ALA A 80 10.29 16.58 1.02
N ALA A 81 10.39 17.39 2.08
CA ALA A 81 9.90 18.77 2.08
C ALA A 81 10.62 19.65 1.05
N ARG A 82 11.95 19.55 0.93
CA ARG A 82 12.73 20.26 -0.10
C ARG A 82 12.34 19.87 -1.52
N ALA A 83 11.93 18.61 -1.73
CA ALA A 83 11.45 18.13 -3.02
C ALA A 83 10.04 18.62 -3.36
N GLY A 84 9.30 19.18 -2.38
CA GLY A 84 7.98 19.80 -2.57
C GLY A 84 6.80 18.97 -2.08
N ALA A 85 7.01 17.94 -1.28
CA ALA A 85 5.93 17.25 -0.60
C ALA A 85 5.43 18.03 0.62
N LYS A 86 4.16 17.85 0.95
CA LYS A 86 3.65 18.11 2.30
C LYS A 86 4.17 16.98 3.19
N VAL A 87 4.88 17.32 4.25
CA VAL A 87 5.43 16.34 5.19
C VAL A 87 4.74 16.49 6.53
N LEU A 88 4.31 15.36 7.10
CA LEU A 88 3.74 15.29 8.43
C LEU A 88 4.43 14.17 9.21
N SER A 89 4.73 14.43 10.49
CA SER A 89 5.14 13.37 11.40
C SER A 89 3.95 12.48 11.73
N ALA A 90 4.18 11.18 11.80
CA ALA A 90 3.15 10.24 12.24
C ALA A 90 2.63 10.59 13.66
N ASP A 91 3.46 11.16 14.54
CA ASP A 91 3.06 11.56 15.89
C ASP A 91 2.06 12.74 15.92
N GLU A 92 2.03 13.57 14.87
CA GLU A 92 1.14 14.75 14.81
C GLU A 92 -0.27 14.42 14.32
N ILE A 93 -0.46 13.24 13.72
CA ILE A 93 -1.73 12.84 13.14
C ILE A 93 -2.46 11.91 14.10
N LEU A 94 -3.66 12.32 14.56
CA LEU A 94 -4.50 11.55 15.48
C LEU A 94 -3.75 11.09 16.75
N PRO A 95 -3.08 11.99 17.49
CA PRO A 95 -2.26 11.63 18.64
C PRO A 95 -3.04 10.91 19.75
N GLU A 96 -4.36 11.10 19.81
CA GLU A 96 -5.26 10.41 20.75
C GLU A 96 -5.34 8.89 20.53
N TYR A 97 -4.96 8.42 19.37
CA TYR A 97 -4.86 6.97 19.07
C TYR A 97 -3.49 6.36 19.43
N GLY A 98 -2.63 7.17 20.04
CA GLY A 98 -1.29 6.77 20.43
C GLY A 98 -0.27 6.89 19.28
N ARG A 99 0.97 6.59 19.63
CA ARG A 99 2.09 6.79 18.71
C ARG A 99 2.00 5.91 17.47
N GLY A 100 1.71 4.62 17.64
CA GLY A 100 1.74 3.64 16.56
C GLY A 100 3.09 3.58 15.84
N HIS A 101 3.26 2.66 14.94
CA HIS A 101 4.45 2.58 14.10
C HIS A 101 4.27 1.65 12.90
N GLY A 102 5.14 1.84 11.92
CA GLY A 102 5.21 0.99 10.74
C GLY A 102 4.23 1.37 9.64
N LYS A 103 4.30 0.63 8.55
CA LYS A 103 3.63 0.98 7.29
C LYS A 103 2.13 1.22 7.45
N GLY A 104 1.43 0.29 8.09
CA GLY A 104 -0.03 0.39 8.22
C GLY A 104 -0.48 1.62 9.00
N GLU A 105 0.26 2.00 10.04
CA GLU A 105 0.02 3.24 10.78
C GLU A 105 0.18 4.47 9.88
N ALA A 106 1.28 4.54 9.14
CA ALA A 106 1.53 5.65 8.22
C ALA A 106 0.48 5.74 7.10
N LEU A 107 -0.01 4.61 6.60
CA LEU A 107 -1.10 4.57 5.61
C LEU A 107 -2.41 5.10 6.19
N TRP A 108 -2.80 4.64 7.38
CA TRP A 108 -4.02 5.09 8.05
C TRP A 108 -3.99 6.60 8.33
N LYS A 109 -2.87 7.07 8.86
CA LYS A 109 -2.64 8.49 9.12
C LYS A 109 -2.59 9.33 7.83
N SER A 110 -2.00 8.81 6.76
CA SER A 110 -2.00 9.50 5.46
C SER A 110 -3.40 9.62 4.87
N LEU A 111 -4.24 8.60 5.02
CA LEU A 111 -5.62 8.64 4.58
C LEU A 111 -6.42 9.71 5.33
N TYR A 112 -6.18 9.87 6.64
CA TYR A 112 -6.79 10.93 7.45
C TYR A 112 -6.32 12.33 7.01
N ALA A 113 -5.02 12.52 6.80
CA ALA A 113 -4.40 13.83 6.59
C ALA A 113 -4.45 14.33 5.15
N SER A 114 -4.71 13.44 4.18
CA SER A 114 -4.83 13.78 2.76
C SER A 114 -6.21 14.26 2.37
N GLN A 115 -6.31 14.94 1.21
CA GLN A 115 -7.57 15.54 0.73
C GLN A 115 -8.13 14.87 -0.53
N GLY A 116 -7.42 13.92 -1.13
CA GLY A 116 -7.83 13.28 -2.37
C GLY A 116 -9.09 12.43 -2.22
N ASP A 117 -9.90 12.39 -3.26
CA ASP A 117 -11.00 11.42 -3.44
C ASP A 117 -10.45 10.06 -3.87
N LEU A 118 -9.32 10.08 -4.60
CA LEU A 118 -8.50 8.94 -4.93
C LEU A 118 -7.19 9.03 -4.16
N ILE A 119 -6.84 7.95 -3.50
CA ILE A 119 -5.60 7.82 -2.73
C ILE A 119 -4.70 6.83 -3.45
N VAL A 120 -3.45 7.23 -3.64
CA VAL A 120 -2.39 6.37 -4.16
C VAL A 120 -1.33 6.22 -3.09
N TRP A 121 -0.96 5.00 -2.79
CA TRP A 121 0.19 4.70 -1.96
C TRP A 121 1.32 4.11 -2.80
N CYS A 122 2.52 4.61 -2.59
CA CYS A 122 3.75 4.06 -3.14
C CYS A 122 4.78 3.96 -2.02
N ASP A 123 5.60 2.92 -2.06
CA ASP A 123 6.73 2.78 -1.14
C ASP A 123 7.76 3.89 -1.39
N ALA A 124 8.39 4.41 -0.34
CA ALA A 124 9.38 5.47 -0.42
C ALA A 124 10.82 4.97 -0.67
N ASP A 125 11.04 3.63 -0.72
CA ASP A 125 12.35 2.98 -0.91
C ASP A 125 12.67 2.59 -2.37
N VAL A 126 11.88 3.08 -3.33
CA VAL A 126 12.01 2.74 -4.75
C VAL A 126 13.10 3.56 -5.40
N ARG A 127 14.18 2.92 -5.90
CA ARG A 127 15.30 3.62 -6.53
C ARG A 127 15.07 4.01 -7.98
N ASP A 128 14.32 3.20 -8.70
CA ASP A 128 13.97 3.35 -10.11
C ASP A 128 12.49 3.75 -10.29
N PHE A 129 12.01 4.64 -9.41
CA PHE A 129 10.63 5.08 -9.42
C PHE A 129 10.28 5.79 -10.73
N ASP A 130 9.17 5.35 -11.35
CA ASP A 130 8.61 5.94 -12.55
C ASP A 130 7.22 6.52 -12.23
N PRO A 131 6.91 7.80 -12.56
CA PRO A 131 5.57 8.36 -12.45
C PRO A 131 4.47 7.54 -13.14
N ALA A 132 4.83 6.68 -14.10
CA ALA A 132 3.93 5.72 -14.73
C ALA A 132 3.29 4.75 -13.70
N PHE A 133 3.91 4.52 -12.54
CA PHE A 133 3.31 3.74 -11.46
C PHE A 133 2.02 4.42 -10.95
N VAL A 134 2.07 5.73 -10.71
CA VAL A 134 0.91 6.51 -10.28
C VAL A 134 -0.17 6.50 -11.36
N ILE A 135 0.22 6.71 -12.63
CA ILE A 135 -0.69 6.69 -13.78
C ILE A 135 -1.40 5.34 -13.89
N GLY A 136 -0.64 4.24 -13.79
CA GLY A 136 -1.18 2.88 -13.86
C GLY A 136 -2.15 2.55 -12.74
N LEU A 137 -1.89 3.04 -11.53
CA LEU A 137 -2.76 2.83 -10.37
C LEU A 137 -4.06 3.64 -10.44
N ILE A 138 -3.99 4.88 -10.94
CA ILE A 138 -5.15 5.78 -11.04
C ILE A 138 -6.01 5.47 -12.26
N GLY A 139 -5.40 5.12 -13.39
CA GLY A 139 -6.06 4.92 -14.67
C GLY A 139 -7.31 4.03 -14.59
N PRO A 140 -7.21 2.81 -14.02
CA PRO A 140 -8.38 1.95 -13.87
C PRO A 140 -9.50 2.57 -13.03
N LEU A 141 -9.16 3.31 -11.95
CA LEU A 141 -10.17 3.94 -11.09
C LEU A 141 -10.91 5.06 -11.79
N LEU A 142 -10.23 5.84 -12.63
CA LEU A 142 -10.86 6.92 -13.41
C LEU A 142 -11.70 6.36 -14.56
N ALA A 143 -11.17 5.36 -15.28
CA ALA A 143 -11.86 4.75 -16.42
C ALA A 143 -13.07 3.88 -16.01
N ARG A 144 -13.10 3.39 -14.77
CA ARG A 144 -14.08 2.40 -14.29
C ARG A 144 -14.64 2.80 -12.93
N PRO A 145 -15.79 3.48 -12.87
CA PRO A 145 -16.43 3.89 -11.61
C PRO A 145 -16.82 2.73 -10.68
N ASP A 146 -16.97 1.53 -11.23
CA ASP A 146 -17.25 0.29 -10.47
C ASP A 146 -16.04 -0.27 -9.71
N LEU A 147 -14.82 0.20 -10.01
CA LEU A 147 -13.62 -0.18 -9.28
C LEU A 147 -13.40 0.73 -8.06
N VAL A 148 -13.07 0.12 -6.93
CA VAL A 148 -12.77 0.83 -5.68
C VAL A 148 -11.33 0.68 -5.23
N PHE A 149 -10.62 -0.36 -5.73
CA PHE A 149 -9.26 -0.66 -5.33
C PHE A 149 -8.44 -1.25 -6.48
N VAL A 150 -7.22 -0.77 -6.64
CA VAL A 150 -6.27 -1.24 -7.67
C VAL A 150 -4.94 -1.58 -7.00
N LYS A 151 -4.47 -2.81 -7.18
CA LYS A 151 -3.20 -3.31 -6.66
C LYS A 151 -2.15 -3.33 -7.76
N GLY A 152 -0.99 -2.75 -7.52
CA GLY A 152 0.17 -2.87 -8.42
C GLY A 152 0.83 -4.24 -8.32
N PHE A 153 1.43 -4.67 -9.41
CA PHE A 153 2.41 -5.75 -9.45
C PHE A 153 3.49 -5.45 -10.49
N TYR A 154 4.65 -6.06 -10.34
CA TYR A 154 5.80 -5.81 -11.19
C TYR A 154 6.76 -7.00 -11.18
N GLU A 155 7.57 -7.12 -12.22
CA GLU A 155 8.67 -8.08 -12.25
C GLU A 155 9.78 -7.65 -11.30
N ARG A 156 10.31 -8.62 -10.54
CA ARG A 156 11.44 -8.44 -9.60
C ARG A 156 12.62 -9.30 -10.04
N PRO A 157 13.35 -8.91 -11.07
CA PRO A 157 14.49 -9.68 -11.51
C PRO A 157 15.57 -9.75 -10.42
N ASP A 158 16.11 -10.96 -10.22
CA ASP A 158 17.32 -11.15 -9.45
C ASP A 158 18.56 -10.77 -10.28
N ASP A 159 19.75 -10.87 -9.66
CA ASP A 159 21.03 -10.61 -10.32
C ASP A 159 21.28 -11.50 -11.54
N THR A 160 20.51 -12.57 -11.73
CA THR A 160 20.53 -13.46 -12.90
C THR A 160 19.48 -13.12 -13.95
N GLY A 161 18.67 -12.07 -13.71
CA GLY A 161 17.59 -11.64 -14.60
C GLY A 161 16.32 -12.48 -14.51
N ARG A 162 16.23 -13.41 -13.55
CA ARG A 162 15.01 -14.21 -13.32
C ARG A 162 14.10 -13.50 -12.33
N ASP A 163 12.83 -13.43 -12.67
CA ASP A 163 11.82 -12.99 -11.67
C ASP A 163 11.67 -14.11 -10.63
N ARG A 164 11.99 -13.79 -9.38
CA ARG A 164 11.82 -14.69 -8.24
C ARG A 164 10.72 -14.27 -7.28
N GLY A 165 9.97 -13.23 -7.62
CA GLY A 165 8.95 -12.68 -6.71
C GLY A 165 9.51 -12.22 -5.37
N GLY A 166 8.62 -11.76 -4.47
CA GLY A 166 9.00 -11.50 -3.08
C GLY A 166 9.05 -12.81 -2.29
N ARG A 167 10.12 -13.08 -1.56
CA ARG A 167 10.25 -14.30 -0.73
C ARG A 167 9.10 -14.48 0.26
N VAL A 168 8.66 -13.41 0.93
CA VAL A 168 7.49 -13.46 1.83
C VAL A 168 6.21 -13.70 1.03
N THR A 169 6.09 -13.14 -0.18
CA THR A 169 4.96 -13.42 -1.06
C THR A 169 4.88 -14.90 -1.40
N GLU A 170 5.98 -15.49 -1.89
CA GLU A 170 5.97 -16.89 -2.37
C GLU A 170 5.91 -17.91 -1.22
N LEU A 171 6.55 -17.63 -0.07
CA LEU A 171 6.67 -18.59 1.02
C LEU A 171 5.59 -18.45 2.10
N VAL A 172 4.91 -17.31 2.16
CA VAL A 172 3.88 -17.04 3.18
C VAL A 172 2.56 -16.62 2.56
N ALA A 173 2.52 -15.49 1.81
CA ALA A 173 1.25 -14.93 1.37
C ALA A 173 0.52 -15.84 0.37
N ARG A 174 1.18 -16.40 -0.63
CA ARG A 174 0.54 -17.31 -1.60
C ARG A 174 0.03 -18.60 -0.97
N PRO A 175 0.82 -19.34 -0.13
CA PRO A 175 0.31 -20.50 0.57
C PRO A 175 -0.90 -20.19 1.44
N ILE A 176 -0.84 -19.12 2.26
CA ILE A 176 -1.94 -18.78 3.16
C ILE A 176 -3.20 -18.32 2.42
N ILE A 177 -3.05 -17.56 1.32
CA ILE A 177 -4.16 -17.19 0.45
C ILE A 177 -4.79 -18.44 -0.15
N SER A 178 -3.99 -19.37 -0.66
CA SER A 178 -4.48 -20.60 -1.28
C SER A 178 -5.26 -21.48 -0.29
N LEU A 179 -4.86 -21.46 0.99
CA LEU A 179 -5.49 -22.28 2.03
C LEU A 179 -6.74 -21.63 2.63
N LEU A 180 -6.69 -20.31 2.89
CA LEU A 180 -7.74 -19.62 3.67
C LEU A 180 -8.59 -18.67 2.82
N PHE A 181 -8.06 -18.14 1.72
CA PHE A 181 -8.72 -17.15 0.86
C PHE A 181 -8.59 -17.52 -0.62
N PRO A 182 -9.00 -18.74 -1.04
CA PRO A 182 -8.74 -19.22 -2.40
C PRO A 182 -9.33 -18.34 -3.51
N HIS A 183 -10.36 -17.55 -3.22
CA HIS A 183 -10.93 -16.56 -4.13
C HIS A 183 -9.96 -15.41 -4.46
N LEU A 184 -8.94 -15.16 -3.62
CA LEU A 184 -7.89 -14.15 -3.83
C LEU A 184 -6.67 -14.68 -4.59
N ALA A 185 -6.65 -15.94 -5.00
CA ALA A 185 -5.50 -16.57 -5.66
C ALA A 185 -5.08 -15.89 -6.96
N ALA A 186 -5.99 -15.12 -7.59
CA ALA A 186 -5.71 -14.35 -8.80
C ALA A 186 -4.89 -13.06 -8.55
N VAL A 187 -4.72 -12.61 -7.31
CA VAL A 187 -3.90 -11.43 -6.98
C VAL A 187 -2.43 -11.78 -7.17
N VAL A 188 -1.77 -11.11 -8.13
CA VAL A 188 -0.39 -11.43 -8.55
C VAL A 188 0.62 -11.12 -7.44
N GLN A 189 0.57 -9.94 -6.84
CA GLN A 189 1.48 -9.54 -5.76
C GLN A 189 0.70 -8.94 -4.57
N PRO A 190 0.16 -9.78 -3.67
CA PRO A 190 -0.65 -9.32 -2.55
C PRO A 190 0.10 -8.39 -1.58
N LEU A 191 1.43 -8.50 -1.53
CA LEU A 191 2.31 -7.70 -0.67
C LEU A 191 3.04 -6.56 -1.40
N ALA A 192 2.64 -6.20 -2.64
CA ALA A 192 3.18 -5.00 -3.28
C ALA A 192 2.77 -3.75 -2.50
N GLY A 193 3.67 -2.77 -2.39
CA GLY A 193 3.41 -1.53 -1.66
C GLY A 193 2.73 -0.45 -2.48
N GLU A 194 2.57 -0.69 -3.77
CA GLU A 194 1.95 0.21 -4.72
C GLU A 194 0.48 -0.17 -4.94
N TYR A 195 -0.43 0.68 -4.51
CA TYR A 195 -1.87 0.51 -4.72
C TYR A 195 -2.64 1.81 -4.59
N ALA A 196 -3.83 1.83 -5.15
CA ALA A 196 -4.71 2.98 -5.08
C ALA A 196 -6.15 2.54 -4.77
N GLY A 197 -6.93 3.48 -4.24
CA GLY A 197 -8.33 3.22 -3.99
C GLY A 197 -9.16 4.50 -3.86
N ARG A 198 -10.47 4.33 -3.96
CA ARG A 198 -11.40 5.40 -3.65
C ARG A 198 -11.43 5.63 -2.15
N ARG A 199 -11.30 6.87 -1.73
CA ARG A 199 -11.36 7.26 -0.31
C ARG A 199 -12.57 6.65 0.38
N GLU A 200 -13.75 6.75 -0.21
CA GLU A 200 -14.98 6.23 0.36
C GLU A 200 -14.98 4.72 0.64
N ALA A 201 -14.16 3.96 -0.08
CA ALA A 201 -13.96 2.54 0.18
C ALA A 201 -12.90 2.30 1.25
N LEU A 202 -11.79 3.05 1.19
CA LEU A 202 -10.64 2.91 2.07
C LEU A 202 -10.95 3.35 3.51
N GLU A 203 -11.68 4.45 3.70
CA GLU A 203 -12.05 4.97 5.03
C GLU A 203 -12.95 4.03 5.84
N ARG A 204 -13.49 3.00 5.20
CA ARG A 204 -14.32 1.95 5.81
C ARG A 204 -13.53 0.69 6.19
N GLN A 205 -12.25 0.64 5.84
CA GLN A 205 -11.39 -0.49 6.17
C GLN A 205 -10.66 -0.23 7.48
N PRO A 206 -10.45 -1.27 8.29
CA PRO A 206 -9.47 -1.24 9.36
C PRO A 206 -8.06 -1.33 8.77
N PHE A 207 -7.07 -0.79 9.49
CA PHE A 207 -5.67 -0.84 9.07
C PHE A 207 -4.84 -1.54 10.13
N VAL A 208 -4.28 -2.69 9.79
CA VAL A 208 -3.31 -3.38 10.64
C VAL A 208 -2.01 -2.58 10.63
N GLU A 209 -1.43 -2.29 11.80
CA GLU A 209 -0.12 -1.66 11.88
C GLU A 209 0.98 -2.55 11.26
N GLY A 210 2.09 -1.94 10.85
CA GLY A 210 3.22 -2.66 10.26
C GLY A 210 2.93 -3.28 8.89
N TYR A 211 3.60 -4.39 8.61
CA TYR A 211 3.61 -5.03 7.28
C TYR A 211 2.37 -5.90 6.97
N GLY A 212 1.52 -6.17 7.95
CA GLY A 212 0.29 -6.92 7.74
C GLY A 212 -0.75 -6.18 6.88
N VAL A 213 -0.64 -4.86 6.80
CA VAL A 213 -1.60 -3.98 6.13
C VAL A 213 -1.78 -4.30 4.65
N ASP A 214 -0.70 -4.66 3.93
CA ASP A 214 -0.77 -4.91 2.49
C ASP A 214 -1.70 -6.08 2.15
N LEU A 215 -1.63 -7.17 2.92
CA LEU A 215 -2.52 -8.32 2.76
C LEU A 215 -3.89 -8.06 3.42
N GLY A 216 -3.90 -7.42 4.58
CA GLY A 216 -5.14 -7.07 5.30
C GLY A 216 -6.09 -6.28 4.42
N LEU A 217 -5.62 -5.21 3.76
CA LEU A 217 -6.45 -4.41 2.86
C LEU A 217 -6.98 -5.21 1.67
N VAL A 218 -6.18 -6.11 1.08
CA VAL A 218 -6.65 -6.98 -0.01
C VAL A 218 -7.81 -7.87 0.46
N ILE A 219 -7.67 -8.50 1.63
CA ILE A 219 -8.71 -9.36 2.20
C ILE A 219 -9.96 -8.54 2.54
N ASP A 220 -9.80 -7.42 3.24
CA ASP A 220 -10.91 -6.61 3.76
C ASP A 220 -11.71 -5.93 2.64
N VAL A 221 -11.02 -5.40 1.62
CA VAL A 221 -11.68 -4.82 0.44
C VAL A 221 -12.43 -5.89 -0.35
N ALA A 222 -11.81 -7.03 -0.59
CA ALA A 222 -12.47 -8.15 -1.28
C ALA A 222 -13.69 -8.67 -0.52
N ALA A 223 -13.60 -8.78 0.79
CA ALA A 223 -14.70 -9.22 1.64
C ALA A 223 -15.89 -8.23 1.63
N ARG A 224 -15.59 -6.92 1.58
CA ARG A 224 -16.63 -5.89 1.64
C ARG A 224 -17.25 -5.54 0.29
N PHE A 225 -16.45 -5.48 -0.77
CA PHE A 225 -16.88 -4.98 -2.08
C PHE A 225 -16.88 -6.05 -3.18
N GLY A 226 -16.33 -7.23 -2.90
CA GLY A 226 -16.14 -8.28 -3.89
C GLY A 226 -14.92 -8.05 -4.79
N LEU A 227 -14.47 -9.13 -5.46
CA LEU A 227 -13.35 -9.07 -6.40
C LEU A 227 -13.65 -8.24 -7.65
N ASP A 228 -14.91 -8.18 -8.07
CA ASP A 228 -15.32 -7.41 -9.24
C ASP A 228 -15.12 -5.90 -9.06
N ALA A 229 -15.06 -5.42 -7.81
CA ALA A 229 -14.75 -4.04 -7.47
C ALA A 229 -13.23 -3.78 -7.34
N MET A 230 -12.41 -4.81 -7.57
CA MET A 230 -10.95 -4.73 -7.52
C MET A 230 -10.33 -4.95 -8.89
N ALA A 231 -9.12 -4.41 -9.07
CA ALA A 231 -8.29 -4.67 -10.22
C ALA A 231 -6.82 -4.76 -9.82
N GLN A 232 -5.98 -5.19 -10.74
CA GLN A 232 -4.54 -5.12 -10.60
C GLN A 232 -3.92 -4.52 -11.86
N VAL A 233 -2.73 -3.93 -11.71
CA VAL A 233 -2.02 -3.28 -12.80
C VAL A 233 -0.57 -3.73 -12.84
N ASP A 234 -0.10 -4.11 -14.02
CA ASP A 234 1.30 -4.37 -14.31
C ASP A 234 2.03 -3.02 -14.42
N LEU A 235 2.91 -2.77 -13.46
CA LEU A 235 3.75 -1.57 -13.37
C LEU A 235 5.11 -1.76 -14.07
N GLY A 236 5.34 -2.91 -14.72
CA GLY A 236 6.57 -3.22 -15.42
C GLY A 236 7.62 -3.83 -14.50
N ARG A 237 8.81 -3.22 -14.44
CA ARG A 237 9.96 -3.77 -13.72
C ARG A 237 10.37 -2.86 -12.56
N ARG A 238 10.69 -3.46 -11.42
CA ARG A 238 11.20 -2.77 -10.23
C ARG A 238 12.47 -3.45 -9.72
N VAL A 239 13.52 -2.68 -9.49
CA VAL A 239 14.76 -3.16 -8.86
C VAL A 239 14.63 -3.00 -7.34
N HIS A 240 14.80 -4.08 -6.62
CA HIS A 240 14.71 -4.14 -5.16
C HIS A 240 16.05 -4.26 -4.47
N ARG A 241 16.16 -3.65 -3.29
CA ARG A 241 17.18 -4.03 -2.33
C ARG A 241 16.80 -5.37 -1.68
N ASN A 242 17.66 -6.39 -1.83
CA ASN A 242 17.47 -7.67 -1.17
C ASN A 242 17.75 -7.52 0.33
N ARG A 243 16.73 -7.78 1.16
CA ARG A 243 16.89 -7.84 2.63
C ARG A 243 17.33 -9.25 3.04
N PRO A 244 18.18 -9.42 4.05
CA PRO A 244 18.52 -10.75 4.59
C PRO A 244 17.30 -11.44 5.23
N LEU A 245 17.37 -12.77 5.39
CA LEU A 245 16.21 -13.56 5.86
C LEU A 245 15.77 -13.23 7.29
N ASP A 246 16.70 -12.85 8.14
CA ASP A 246 16.43 -12.44 9.51
C ASP A 246 15.61 -11.16 9.62
N GLU A 247 15.73 -10.24 8.67
CA GLU A 247 14.88 -9.06 8.55
C GLU A 247 13.48 -9.39 7.97
N LEU A 248 13.36 -10.48 7.23
CA LEU A 248 12.08 -10.88 6.63
C LEU A 248 11.18 -11.66 7.60
N SER A 249 11.76 -12.33 8.60
CA SER A 249 10.99 -13.16 9.53
C SER A 249 9.92 -12.36 10.30
N PRO A 250 10.18 -11.16 10.85
CA PRO A 250 9.17 -10.34 11.49
C PRO A 250 8.05 -9.94 10.53
N GLN A 251 8.40 -9.57 9.30
CA GLN A 251 7.42 -9.21 8.26
C GLN A 251 6.54 -10.41 7.89
N ALA A 252 7.16 -11.58 7.70
CA ALA A 252 6.44 -12.82 7.41
C ALA A 252 5.46 -13.19 8.53
N THR A 253 5.89 -13.01 9.81
CA THR A 253 5.04 -13.28 10.96
C THR A 253 3.85 -12.31 11.01
N ALA A 254 4.06 -11.01 10.77
CA ALA A 254 2.97 -10.03 10.75
C ALA A 254 1.95 -10.32 9.64
N VAL A 255 2.41 -10.70 8.43
CA VAL A 255 1.55 -11.10 7.32
C VAL A 255 0.73 -12.36 7.66
N LEU A 256 1.38 -13.38 8.22
CA LEU A 256 0.74 -14.61 8.63
C LEU A 256 -0.30 -14.37 9.72
N GLN A 257 0.07 -13.61 10.76
CA GLN A 257 -0.81 -13.24 11.87
C GLN A 257 -2.06 -12.50 11.36
N THR A 258 -1.88 -11.52 10.46
CA THR A 258 -3.01 -10.79 9.86
C THR A 258 -3.95 -11.72 9.10
N ALA A 259 -3.42 -12.61 8.27
CA ALA A 259 -4.22 -13.53 7.49
C ALA A 259 -5.01 -14.52 8.39
N LEU A 260 -4.37 -15.09 9.40
CA LEU A 260 -5.02 -15.98 10.34
C LEU A 260 -6.12 -15.26 11.13
N TRP A 261 -5.86 -14.04 11.57
CA TRP A 261 -6.84 -13.23 12.28
C TRP A 261 -8.06 -12.90 11.42
N ARG A 262 -7.86 -12.61 10.12
CA ARG A 262 -8.98 -12.40 9.18
C ARG A 262 -9.76 -13.67 8.86
N ALA A 263 -9.10 -14.82 8.89
CA ALA A 263 -9.77 -16.10 8.68
C ALA A 263 -10.63 -16.51 9.89
N ASP A 264 -10.05 -16.39 11.07
CA ASP A 264 -10.71 -16.70 12.34
C ASP A 264 -9.95 -16.03 13.50
N PRO A 265 -10.54 -15.00 14.14
CA PRO A 265 -9.91 -14.31 15.27
C PRO A 265 -9.51 -15.18 16.45
N ASP A 266 -10.16 -16.35 16.61
CA ASP A 266 -9.89 -17.27 17.71
C ASP A 266 -8.66 -18.17 17.46
N LEU A 267 -8.14 -18.20 16.22
CA LEU A 267 -6.99 -19.04 15.86
C LEU A 267 -5.66 -18.54 16.45
N ILE A 268 -5.54 -17.23 16.68
CA ILE A 268 -4.28 -16.63 17.13
C ILE A 268 -4.48 -15.58 18.20
N ARG A 269 -3.41 -15.32 18.94
CA ARG A 269 -3.34 -14.18 19.86
C ARG A 269 -2.97 -12.92 19.10
N ALA A 270 -3.50 -11.78 19.52
CA ALA A 270 -3.16 -10.47 18.97
C ALA A 270 -1.66 -10.12 19.18
N SER A 271 -1.05 -10.60 20.27
CA SER A 271 0.39 -10.47 20.54
C SER A 271 1.07 -11.83 20.47
N ALA A 272 2.20 -11.87 19.80
CA ALA A 272 3.06 -13.05 19.66
C ALA A 272 4.52 -12.66 19.82
N VAL A 273 5.35 -13.61 20.27
CA VAL A 273 6.80 -13.44 20.34
C VAL A 273 7.44 -14.33 19.29
N LEU A 274 8.12 -13.72 18.34
CA LEU A 274 8.96 -14.45 17.38
C LEU A 274 10.29 -14.80 18.03
N VAL A 275 10.47 -16.10 18.30
CA VAL A 275 11.71 -16.63 18.88
C VAL A 275 12.53 -17.29 17.79
N ARG A 276 13.81 -16.90 17.68
CA ARG A 276 14.76 -17.46 16.71
C ARG A 276 16.06 -17.83 17.43
N PRO A 277 16.60 -19.06 17.25
CA PRO A 277 17.84 -19.45 17.89
C PRO A 277 18.99 -18.49 17.57
N GLY A 278 19.67 -18.00 18.59
CA GLY A 278 20.82 -17.09 18.45
C GLY A 278 20.49 -15.63 18.15
N LEU A 279 19.20 -15.25 18.13
CA LEU A 279 18.73 -13.86 17.96
C LEU A 279 17.81 -13.49 19.11
N ASP A 280 17.75 -12.20 19.41
CA ASP A 280 16.83 -11.68 20.42
C ASP A 280 15.38 -11.94 20.01
N PRO A 281 14.49 -12.28 20.95
CA PRO A 281 13.07 -12.38 20.71
C PRO A 281 12.48 -11.03 20.24
N ILE A 282 11.53 -11.09 19.30
CA ILE A 282 10.84 -9.89 18.78
C ILE A 282 9.35 -10.02 19.12
N GLU A 283 8.82 -9.03 19.81
CA GLU A 283 7.37 -8.90 19.97
C GLU A 283 6.75 -8.46 18.66
N ILE A 284 5.68 -9.15 18.26
CA ILE A 284 4.90 -8.83 17.07
C ILE A 284 3.45 -8.68 17.52
N GLU A 285 2.97 -7.47 17.46
CA GLU A 285 1.60 -7.15 17.82
C GLU A 285 0.78 -6.88 16.56
N ALA A 286 -0.38 -7.53 16.46
CA ALA A 286 -1.39 -7.19 15.47
C ALA A 286 -2.30 -6.10 16.05
N VAL A 287 -1.81 -4.88 16.10
CA VAL A 287 -2.62 -3.71 16.44
C VAL A 287 -3.37 -3.26 15.19
N GLU A 288 -4.64 -2.93 15.37
CA GLU A 288 -5.49 -2.49 14.27
C GLU A 288 -6.07 -1.11 14.55
N ARG A 289 -5.90 -0.22 13.58
CA ARG A 289 -6.56 1.09 13.57
C ARG A 289 -7.99 0.95 13.06
N PRO A 290 -8.96 1.61 13.71
CA PRO A 290 -10.35 1.53 13.30
C PRO A 290 -10.58 2.16 11.92
N PRO A 291 -11.65 1.79 11.20
CA PRO A 291 -12.10 2.52 10.03
C PRO A 291 -12.26 4.00 10.34
N LEU A 292 -11.73 4.88 9.47
CA LEU A 292 -11.74 6.34 9.69
C LEU A 292 -13.15 6.91 9.83
N ILE A 293 -14.15 6.31 9.19
CA ILE A 293 -15.55 6.73 9.35
C ILE A 293 -16.04 6.63 10.79
N GLY A 294 -15.41 5.84 11.65
CA GLY A 294 -15.69 5.70 13.07
C GLY A 294 -14.86 6.62 13.97
N VAL A 295 -13.89 7.35 13.43
CA VAL A 295 -13.02 8.25 14.19
C VAL A 295 -13.77 9.54 14.53
N PRO A 296 -13.88 9.94 15.79
CA PRO A 296 -14.54 11.18 16.19
C PRO A 296 -13.94 12.40 15.47
N GLY A 297 -14.78 13.22 14.89
CA GLY A 297 -14.35 14.43 14.18
C GLY A 297 -13.82 14.20 12.76
N TYR A 298 -13.67 12.95 12.30
CA TYR A 298 -13.38 12.69 10.89
C TYR A 298 -14.53 13.18 10.03
N ARG A 299 -14.26 14.18 9.22
CA ARG A 299 -15.21 14.70 8.25
C ARG A 299 -14.63 14.48 6.87
N ARG A 300 -15.42 13.89 5.97
CA ARG A 300 -15.13 13.97 4.54
C ARG A 300 -14.90 15.44 4.19
N SER A 301 -13.86 15.73 3.44
CA SER A 301 -13.83 16.97 2.68
C SER A 301 -15.06 16.90 1.77
N SER A 302 -16.12 17.61 2.15
CA SER A 302 -17.28 17.79 1.27
C SER A 302 -16.77 18.45 0.01
N ALA A 303 -16.97 17.77 -1.12
CA ALA A 303 -16.74 18.30 -2.45
C ALA A 303 -17.46 19.62 -2.66
#